data_0537b3d454cea8ea3799aeb1cc67f453
#
_entry.id   0537b3d454cea8ea3799aeb1cc67f453
#
_cell.length_a   1.000
_cell.length_b   1.000
_cell.length_c   1.000
_cell.angle_alpha   90.00
_cell.angle_beta   90.00
_cell.angle_gamma   90.00
#
_symmetry.space_group_name_H-M   'P 1'
#
loop_
_entity.id
_entity.type
_entity.pdbx_description
1 polymer ?
#
loop_
_entity_poly.entity_id
_entity_poly.type
_entity_poly.pdbx_seq_one_letter_code
_entity_poly.pdbx_strand_id
1 'polypeptide(L)'
;MDINLTQEELSFQADVKEFLSENAHKPGTDYNEWRLNWFKVAASKGGWDVPKWPEAFGGPGWSPTQHYIWEQETSRAQTPWDLPFGLSMLAPVLMNYGSKEQQDRFLPDIRNRLVNWCQGYSEPNAGSDLANLKTKATLSEDGTHYLVNGTKVWTTLAHIADWMFCLTRTSDTGKKQEGITFLLIPMKQDGIEVKPIITLGGSHSVNMVHITDVKVPVENRIGEENKGWGYAKGLLAHERTGLAGISRSIVALENLKKQAGSVKRGNGSLMDEPTFKLKIAELEADLMAVEYTELRSLASAASGNEPGPESSILKLKGTEIQQRLQRLTMEAGGIYSSAWGMSNVGPSFARSGMSGYLSSRAFTIYGGASEVQKDVVAKNVLGLKK
;
A
#
# COMPACT_ATOMS: atom_id res chain seq x y z
N MET A 1 20.76 8.38 19.60
CA MET A 1 19.46 7.72 19.56
C MET A 1 19.67 6.33 20.14
N ASP A 2 19.02 6.01 21.24
CA ASP A 2 18.99 4.64 21.74
C ASP A 2 17.98 3.86 20.90
N ILE A 3 18.43 2.77 20.29
CA ILE A 3 17.61 1.90 19.43
C ILE A 3 17.20 0.62 20.15
N ASN A 4 17.62 0.46 21.41
CA ASN A 4 17.22 -0.68 22.23
C ASN A 4 15.75 -0.51 22.64
N LEU A 5 15.01 -1.60 22.53
CA LEU A 5 13.64 -1.64 23.05
C LEU A 5 13.65 -1.53 24.57
N THR A 6 12.72 -0.79 25.11
CA THR A 6 12.45 -0.73 26.55
C THR A 6 11.92 -2.07 27.04
N GLN A 7 11.88 -2.28 28.37
CA GLN A 7 11.32 -3.50 28.94
C GLN A 7 9.83 -3.68 28.60
N GLU A 8 9.07 -2.60 28.49
CA GLU A 8 7.67 -2.62 28.07
C GLU A 8 7.52 -3.03 26.60
N GLU A 9 8.36 -2.48 25.72
CA GLU A 9 8.37 -2.83 24.29
C GLU A 9 8.82 -4.28 24.06
N LEU A 10 9.78 -4.77 24.85
CA LEU A 10 10.19 -6.19 24.82
C LEU A 10 9.05 -7.11 25.28
N SER A 11 8.29 -6.72 26.33
CA SER A 11 7.11 -7.45 26.75
C SER A 11 6.05 -7.47 25.65
N PHE A 12 5.76 -6.32 25.04
CA PHE A 12 4.84 -6.24 23.91
C PHE A 12 5.29 -7.12 22.72
N GLN A 13 6.58 -7.13 22.42
CA GLN A 13 7.11 -8.00 21.36
C GLN A 13 6.92 -9.48 21.69
N ALA A 14 7.08 -9.87 22.96
CA ALA A 14 6.83 -11.25 23.38
C ALA A 14 5.35 -11.62 23.21
N ASP A 15 4.43 -10.75 23.63
CA ASP A 15 2.97 -10.95 23.47
C ASP A 15 2.58 -11.08 21.98
N VAL A 16 3.17 -10.26 21.11
CA VAL A 16 2.95 -10.36 19.65
C VAL A 16 3.46 -11.69 19.12
N LYS A 17 4.67 -12.14 19.51
CA LYS A 17 5.24 -13.42 19.08
C LYS A 17 4.40 -14.62 19.55
N GLU A 18 3.92 -14.60 20.80
CA GLU A 18 3.04 -15.62 21.32
C GLU A 18 1.75 -15.70 20.50
N PHE A 19 1.08 -14.56 20.32
CA PHE A 19 -0.13 -14.47 19.50
C PHE A 19 0.08 -15.00 18.08
N LEU A 20 1.19 -14.65 17.43
CA LEU A 20 1.52 -15.12 16.08
C LEU A 20 1.79 -16.62 16.06
N SER A 21 2.46 -17.17 17.07
CA SER A 21 2.76 -18.61 17.15
C SER A 21 1.50 -19.47 17.24
N GLU A 22 0.47 -18.97 17.91
CA GLU A 22 -0.82 -19.63 18.06
C GLU A 22 -1.71 -19.54 16.82
N ASN A 23 -1.63 -18.41 16.09
CA ASN A 23 -2.57 -18.04 15.05
C ASN A 23 -1.95 -17.99 13.65
N ALA A 24 -0.65 -18.32 13.48
CA ALA A 24 0.02 -18.37 12.19
C ALA A 24 -0.62 -19.41 11.24
N HIS A 25 -0.42 -19.21 9.93
CA HIS A 25 -0.92 -20.09 8.91
C HIS A 25 -0.48 -21.55 9.12
N LYS A 26 -1.45 -22.48 9.05
CA LYS A 26 -1.21 -23.91 9.10
C LYS A 26 -1.37 -24.49 7.69
N PRO A 27 -0.44 -25.35 7.22
CA PRO A 27 -0.55 -26.01 5.92
C PRO A 27 -1.91 -26.70 5.74
N GLY A 28 -2.52 -26.56 4.56
CA GLY A 28 -3.80 -27.17 4.22
C GLY A 28 -5.04 -26.33 4.55
N THR A 29 -4.89 -25.17 5.15
CA THR A 29 -6.00 -24.24 5.36
C THR A 29 -6.26 -23.43 4.06
N ASP A 30 -7.54 -23.27 3.69
CA ASP A 30 -7.92 -22.36 2.60
C ASP A 30 -7.47 -20.93 2.91
N TYR A 31 -6.87 -20.25 1.92
CA TYR A 31 -6.28 -18.92 2.14
C TYR A 31 -7.32 -17.88 2.56
N ASN A 32 -8.52 -17.88 1.95
CA ASN A 32 -9.53 -16.88 2.25
C ASN A 32 -10.16 -17.13 3.62
N GLU A 33 -10.39 -18.40 3.97
CA GLU A 33 -10.85 -18.79 5.29
C GLU A 33 -9.83 -18.40 6.36
N TRP A 34 -8.56 -18.72 6.14
CA TRP A 34 -7.48 -18.34 7.04
C TRP A 34 -7.38 -16.81 7.18
N ARG A 35 -7.42 -16.05 6.08
CA ARG A 35 -7.39 -14.59 6.09
C ARG A 35 -8.53 -13.99 6.92
N LEU A 36 -9.75 -14.43 6.70
CA LEU A 36 -10.91 -13.93 7.44
C LEU A 36 -10.84 -14.29 8.92
N ASN A 37 -10.41 -15.52 9.25
CA ASN A 37 -10.23 -15.95 10.63
C ASN A 37 -9.12 -15.16 11.33
N TRP A 38 -8.00 -14.93 10.65
CA TRP A 38 -6.89 -14.10 11.15
C TRP A 38 -7.38 -12.73 11.63
N PHE A 39 -8.14 -12.01 10.81
CA PHE A 39 -8.64 -10.69 11.20
C PHE A 39 -9.65 -10.74 12.35
N LYS A 40 -10.49 -11.78 12.43
CA LYS A 40 -11.40 -11.98 13.57
C LYS A 40 -10.63 -12.20 14.87
N VAL A 41 -9.61 -13.04 14.82
CA VAL A 41 -8.78 -13.33 16.01
C VAL A 41 -7.97 -12.09 16.40
N ALA A 42 -7.40 -11.36 15.45
CA ALA A 42 -6.72 -10.11 15.73
C ALA A 42 -7.67 -9.04 16.33
N ALA A 43 -8.92 -8.95 15.86
CA ALA A 43 -9.92 -8.06 16.41
C ALA A 43 -10.25 -8.38 17.89
N SER A 44 -10.26 -9.66 18.29
CA SER A 44 -10.52 -10.09 19.66
C SER A 44 -9.44 -9.68 20.65
N LYS A 45 -8.25 -9.31 20.17
CA LYS A 45 -7.13 -8.78 20.97
C LYS A 45 -7.21 -7.25 21.21
N GLY A 46 -8.38 -6.63 21.00
CA GLY A 46 -8.56 -5.20 21.26
C GLY A 46 -8.08 -4.30 20.12
N GLY A 47 -8.48 -4.62 18.89
CA GLY A 47 -8.24 -3.76 17.73
C GLY A 47 -6.94 -4.05 16.94
N TRP A 48 -6.30 -5.19 17.20
CA TRP A 48 -5.08 -5.60 16.46
C TRP A 48 -5.33 -5.84 14.97
N ASP A 49 -6.59 -5.99 14.55
CA ASP A 49 -7.03 -6.07 13.15
C ASP A 49 -6.98 -4.72 12.41
N VAL A 50 -6.98 -3.63 13.15
CA VAL A 50 -6.93 -2.24 12.64
C VAL A 50 -5.86 -1.42 13.38
N PRO A 51 -4.61 -1.87 13.36
CA PRO A 51 -3.55 -1.36 14.25
C PRO A 51 -3.33 0.15 14.12
N LYS A 52 -3.58 0.74 12.94
CA LYS A 52 -3.37 2.17 12.65
C LYS A 52 -4.60 3.04 12.87
N TRP A 53 -5.73 2.46 13.30
CA TRP A 53 -6.92 3.25 13.60
C TRP A 53 -6.79 3.89 14.98
N PRO A 54 -7.35 5.12 15.17
CA PRO A 54 -7.47 5.72 16.50
C PRO A 54 -8.30 4.86 17.46
N GLU A 55 -8.04 4.94 18.76
CA GLU A 55 -8.80 4.23 19.80
C GLU A 55 -10.30 4.55 19.74
N ALA A 56 -10.66 5.81 19.44
CA ALA A 56 -12.05 6.22 19.26
C ALA A 56 -12.80 5.45 18.17
N PHE A 57 -12.08 4.82 17.24
CA PHE A 57 -12.61 3.98 16.17
C PHE A 57 -12.25 2.50 16.34
N GLY A 58 -11.81 2.12 17.53
CA GLY A 58 -11.53 0.74 17.92
C GLY A 58 -10.15 0.21 17.53
N GLY A 59 -9.22 1.08 17.26
CA GLY A 59 -7.78 0.75 17.16
C GLY A 59 -7.17 0.54 18.56
N PRO A 60 -5.98 -0.06 18.63
CA PRO A 60 -5.36 -0.43 19.91
C PRO A 60 -4.61 0.70 20.63
N GLY A 61 -4.51 1.89 20.03
CA GLY A 61 -3.80 3.03 20.63
C GLY A 61 -2.28 2.86 20.73
N TRP A 62 -1.68 2.05 19.87
CA TRP A 62 -0.27 1.73 19.92
C TRP A 62 0.65 2.93 19.69
N SER A 63 1.78 2.92 20.39
CA SER A 63 2.90 3.82 20.09
C SER A 63 3.50 3.51 18.70
N PRO A 64 4.25 4.46 18.10
CA PRO A 64 4.98 4.20 16.86
C PRO A 64 5.92 2.98 16.93
N THR A 65 6.59 2.76 18.08
CA THR A 65 7.44 1.58 18.27
C THR A 65 6.64 0.28 18.29
N GLN A 66 5.47 0.25 18.94
CA GLN A 66 4.60 -0.91 18.93
C GLN A 66 4.07 -1.24 17.54
N HIS A 67 3.74 -0.22 16.73
CA HIS A 67 3.44 -0.42 15.31
C HIS A 67 4.59 -1.03 14.53
N TYR A 68 5.81 -0.55 14.75
CA TYR A 68 7.01 -1.11 14.12
C TYR A 68 7.22 -2.59 14.52
N ILE A 69 7.11 -2.92 15.82
CA ILE A 69 7.20 -4.30 16.31
C ILE A 69 6.15 -5.18 15.63
N TRP A 70 4.90 -4.73 15.57
CA TRP A 70 3.81 -5.46 14.91
C TRP A 70 4.10 -5.71 13.43
N GLU A 71 4.53 -4.70 12.68
CA GLU A 71 4.87 -4.84 11.25
C GLU A 71 6.04 -5.80 11.02
N GLN A 72 7.06 -5.76 11.88
CA GLN A 72 8.20 -6.67 11.82
C GLN A 72 7.79 -8.13 12.08
N GLU A 73 7.09 -8.38 13.18
CA GLU A 73 6.75 -9.74 13.59
C GLU A 73 5.68 -10.37 12.67
N THR A 74 4.67 -9.60 12.24
CA THR A 74 3.67 -10.08 11.25
C THR A 74 4.29 -10.37 9.89
N SER A 75 5.28 -9.57 9.46
CA SER A 75 6.03 -9.84 8.23
C SER A 75 6.83 -11.13 8.32
N ARG A 76 7.51 -11.39 9.47
CA ARG A 76 8.24 -12.64 9.71
C ARG A 76 7.32 -13.86 9.76
N ALA A 77 6.17 -13.72 10.40
CA ALA A 77 5.16 -14.79 10.48
C ALA A 77 4.40 -14.98 9.15
N GLN A 78 4.64 -14.12 8.16
CA GLN A 78 3.96 -14.16 6.85
C GLN A 78 2.43 -14.19 6.98
N THR A 79 1.89 -13.39 7.89
CA THR A 79 0.45 -13.30 8.11
C THR A 79 -0.29 -12.82 6.85
N PRO A 80 -1.61 -13.09 6.73
CA PRO A 80 -2.37 -12.65 5.58
C PRO A 80 -2.27 -11.14 5.38
N TRP A 81 -2.08 -10.76 4.13
CA TRP A 81 -2.09 -9.36 3.74
C TRP A 81 -3.53 -8.88 3.49
N ASP A 82 -3.84 -7.68 3.89
CA ASP A 82 -5.13 -7.04 3.65
C ASP A 82 -5.06 -6.00 2.54
N LEU A 83 -6.20 -5.80 1.87
CA LEU A 83 -6.31 -4.77 0.84
C LEU A 83 -6.31 -3.38 1.51
N PRO A 84 -5.41 -2.47 1.12
CA PRO A 84 -5.25 -1.21 1.84
C PRO A 84 -6.37 -0.20 1.58
N PHE A 85 -7.15 -0.38 0.50
CA PHE A 85 -8.05 0.66 -0.01
C PHE A 85 -9.13 1.08 0.99
N GLY A 86 -9.80 0.14 1.64
CA GLY A 86 -10.77 0.45 2.70
C GLY A 86 -10.07 0.89 3.99
N LEU A 87 -9.26 -0.03 4.55
CA LEU A 87 -8.73 0.08 5.92
C LEU A 87 -7.69 1.17 6.12
N SER A 88 -6.73 1.27 5.20
CA SER A 88 -5.56 2.14 5.39
C SER A 88 -5.65 3.44 4.58
N MET A 89 -6.54 3.49 3.56
CA MET A 89 -6.66 4.65 2.68
C MET A 89 -7.98 5.40 2.93
N LEU A 90 -9.13 4.76 2.73
CA LEU A 90 -10.43 5.44 2.87
C LEU A 90 -10.83 5.68 4.33
N ALA A 91 -10.65 4.70 5.21
CA ALA A 91 -11.10 4.84 6.60
C ALA A 91 -10.52 6.07 7.31
N PRO A 92 -9.22 6.39 7.21
CA PRO A 92 -8.69 7.65 7.76
C PRO A 92 -9.35 8.91 7.18
N VAL A 93 -9.72 8.90 5.90
CA VAL A 93 -10.44 10.02 5.27
C VAL A 93 -11.85 10.15 5.83
N LEU A 94 -12.58 9.03 6.00
CA LEU A 94 -13.90 8.99 6.63
C LEU A 94 -13.85 9.49 8.08
N MET A 95 -12.87 9.02 8.86
CA MET A 95 -12.69 9.39 10.27
C MET A 95 -12.43 10.89 10.45
N ASN A 96 -11.68 11.50 9.53
CA ASN A 96 -11.29 12.91 9.64
C ASN A 96 -12.25 13.87 8.94
N TYR A 97 -12.93 13.46 7.88
CA TYR A 97 -13.69 14.36 7.01
C TYR A 97 -15.11 13.86 6.68
N GLY A 98 -15.42 12.61 6.95
CA GLY A 98 -16.75 12.05 6.75
C GLY A 98 -17.74 12.52 7.78
N SER A 99 -19.03 12.62 7.40
CA SER A 99 -20.10 12.87 8.37
C SER A 99 -20.29 11.66 9.31
N LYS A 100 -21.00 11.86 10.42
CA LYS A 100 -21.28 10.78 11.36
C LYS A 100 -22.06 9.63 10.67
N GLU A 101 -23.00 9.98 9.81
CA GLU A 101 -23.81 9.02 9.04
C GLU A 101 -22.92 8.21 8.08
N GLN A 102 -21.94 8.85 7.44
CA GLN A 102 -20.98 8.16 6.58
C GLN A 102 -20.06 7.24 7.39
N GLN A 103 -19.57 7.69 8.53
CA GLN A 103 -18.75 6.88 9.43
C GLN A 103 -19.53 5.63 9.90
N ASP A 104 -20.76 5.81 10.37
CA ASP A 104 -21.62 4.73 10.86
C ASP A 104 -22.00 3.73 9.76
N ARG A 105 -22.15 4.21 8.53
CA ARG A 105 -22.48 3.39 7.37
C ARG A 105 -21.30 2.57 6.86
N PHE A 106 -20.11 3.17 6.71
CA PHE A 106 -19.01 2.57 5.96
C PHE A 106 -17.93 1.93 6.84
N LEU A 107 -17.60 2.51 8.01
CA LEU A 107 -16.48 2.01 8.82
C LEU A 107 -16.69 0.58 9.35
N PRO A 108 -17.89 0.17 9.79
CA PRO A 108 -18.12 -1.22 10.20
C PRO A 108 -17.86 -2.23 9.08
N ASP A 109 -18.38 -1.96 7.87
CA ASP A 109 -18.23 -2.84 6.72
C ASP A 109 -16.75 -2.91 6.23
N ILE A 110 -16.04 -1.78 6.28
CA ILE A 110 -14.61 -1.72 6.00
C ILE A 110 -13.83 -2.55 7.02
N ARG A 111 -14.08 -2.37 8.32
CA ARG A 111 -13.40 -3.10 9.39
C ARG A 111 -13.62 -4.61 9.29
N ASN A 112 -14.84 -5.02 9.02
CA ASN A 112 -15.21 -6.44 8.91
C ASN A 112 -14.90 -7.06 7.54
N ARG A 113 -14.28 -6.30 6.59
CA ARG A 113 -13.92 -6.76 5.23
C ARG A 113 -15.14 -7.28 4.44
N LEU A 114 -16.30 -6.68 4.69
CA LEU A 114 -17.56 -7.04 4.01
C LEU A 114 -17.68 -6.37 2.65
N VAL A 115 -16.95 -5.29 2.40
CA VAL A 115 -16.95 -4.52 1.15
C VAL A 115 -15.54 -4.32 0.62
N ASN A 116 -15.39 -4.46 -0.67
CA ASN A 116 -14.14 -4.20 -1.38
C ASN A 116 -14.16 -2.79 -1.95
N TRP A 117 -13.07 -2.05 -1.74
CA TRP A 117 -12.89 -0.70 -2.24
C TRP A 117 -11.82 -0.64 -3.32
N CYS A 118 -11.96 0.28 -4.26
CA CYS A 118 -10.90 0.65 -5.19
C CYS A 118 -10.70 2.17 -5.24
N GLN A 119 -9.54 2.59 -5.74
CA GLN A 119 -9.12 3.99 -5.82
C GLN A 119 -9.30 4.53 -7.24
N GLY A 120 -10.16 5.50 -7.43
CA GLY A 120 -10.42 6.20 -8.70
C GLY A 120 -9.68 7.54 -8.77
N TYR A 121 -8.34 7.52 -8.84
CA TYR A 121 -7.53 8.76 -8.89
C TYR A 121 -7.00 9.02 -10.29
N SER A 122 -6.05 8.21 -10.75
CA SER A 122 -5.34 8.41 -12.01
C SER A 122 -6.28 8.33 -13.22
N GLU A 123 -5.97 9.14 -14.23
CA GLU A 123 -6.61 9.15 -15.54
C GLU A 123 -5.57 8.97 -16.65
N PRO A 124 -5.95 8.64 -17.89
CA PRO A 124 -5.00 8.45 -18.98
C PRO A 124 -4.00 9.61 -19.15
N ASN A 125 -4.42 10.84 -18.84
CA ASN A 125 -3.58 12.04 -18.95
C ASN A 125 -3.31 12.74 -17.60
N ALA A 126 -3.62 12.12 -16.48
CA ALA A 126 -3.45 12.66 -15.12
C ALA A 126 -2.97 11.58 -14.14
N GLY A 127 -1.69 11.26 -14.20
CA GLY A 127 -1.00 10.37 -13.25
C GLY A 127 -0.20 11.18 -12.24
N SER A 128 1.06 11.49 -12.51
CA SER A 128 1.90 12.34 -11.64
C SER A 128 1.36 13.78 -11.51
N ASP A 129 0.77 14.34 -12.58
CA ASP A 129 0.01 15.59 -12.54
C ASP A 129 -1.48 15.29 -12.22
N LEU A 130 -1.72 14.66 -11.06
CA LEU A 130 -3.06 14.23 -10.65
C LEU A 130 -4.05 15.40 -10.55
N ALA A 131 -3.58 16.59 -10.17
CA ALA A 131 -4.43 17.78 -10.12
C ALA A 131 -5.02 18.19 -11.47
N ASN A 132 -4.53 17.63 -12.57
CA ASN A 132 -5.04 17.86 -13.94
C ASN A 132 -6.17 16.88 -14.34
N LEU A 133 -6.74 16.15 -13.38
CA LEU A 133 -7.84 15.22 -13.62
C LEU A 133 -9.04 15.92 -14.25
N LYS A 134 -9.76 15.17 -15.11
CA LYS A 134 -10.88 15.67 -15.93
C LYS A 134 -12.19 14.90 -15.72
N THR A 135 -12.21 13.81 -14.97
CA THR A 135 -13.46 13.14 -14.60
C THR A 135 -14.39 14.16 -13.95
N LYS A 136 -15.45 14.52 -14.64
CA LYS A 136 -16.35 15.62 -14.26
C LYS A 136 -17.49 15.10 -13.38
N ALA A 137 -17.85 15.86 -12.36
CA ALA A 137 -19.05 15.65 -11.56
C ALA A 137 -19.89 16.95 -11.59
N THR A 138 -21.06 16.88 -12.18
CA THR A 138 -21.97 18.02 -12.29
C THR A 138 -23.14 17.80 -11.34
N LEU A 139 -23.37 18.73 -10.43
CA LEU A 139 -24.52 18.68 -9.54
C LEU A 139 -25.82 18.80 -10.33
N SER A 140 -26.80 17.94 -10.04
CA SER A 140 -28.14 17.98 -10.65
C SER A 140 -28.87 19.26 -10.26
N GLU A 141 -29.85 19.68 -11.08
CA GLU A 141 -30.63 20.90 -10.84
C GLU A 141 -31.39 20.87 -9.50
N ASP A 142 -31.85 19.70 -9.07
CA ASP A 142 -32.52 19.47 -7.79
C ASP A 142 -31.56 19.35 -6.59
N GLY A 143 -30.24 19.36 -6.84
CA GLY A 143 -29.20 19.27 -5.80
C GLY A 143 -29.10 17.93 -5.10
N THR A 144 -29.72 16.86 -5.62
CA THR A 144 -29.80 15.55 -4.93
C THR A 144 -28.63 14.62 -5.27
N HIS A 145 -28.00 14.79 -6.44
CA HIS A 145 -26.95 13.90 -6.92
C HIS A 145 -25.96 14.61 -7.85
N TYR A 146 -24.78 14.03 -8.00
CA TYR A 146 -23.83 14.38 -9.06
C TYR A 146 -24.01 13.43 -10.25
N LEU A 147 -23.96 13.98 -11.45
CA LEU A 147 -23.79 13.23 -12.69
C LEU A 147 -22.30 13.16 -13.01
N VAL A 148 -21.73 11.95 -12.97
CA VAL A 148 -20.29 11.74 -13.10
C VAL A 148 -19.96 11.15 -14.48
N ASN A 149 -18.97 11.76 -15.15
CA ASN A 149 -18.48 11.34 -16.46
C ASN A 149 -16.95 11.41 -16.53
N GLY A 150 -16.30 10.34 -17.00
CA GLY A 150 -14.86 10.30 -17.17
C GLY A 150 -14.28 8.91 -17.30
N THR A 151 -12.96 8.81 -17.20
CA THR A 151 -12.24 7.53 -17.29
C THR A 151 -11.13 7.50 -16.25
N LYS A 152 -11.12 6.48 -15.40
CA LYS A 152 -10.03 6.19 -14.46
C LYS A 152 -9.16 5.06 -14.98
N VAL A 153 -7.87 5.10 -14.68
CA VAL A 153 -6.90 4.09 -15.14
C VAL A 153 -6.01 3.64 -13.99
N TRP A 154 -5.45 2.46 -14.12
CA TRP A 154 -4.63 1.78 -13.08
C TRP A 154 -5.42 1.51 -11.80
N THR A 155 -6.74 1.40 -11.90
CA THR A 155 -7.62 1.17 -10.76
C THR A 155 -7.50 -0.27 -10.30
N THR A 156 -6.72 -0.46 -9.23
CA THR A 156 -6.43 -1.79 -8.69
C THR A 156 -7.71 -2.42 -8.15
N LEU A 157 -7.95 -3.68 -8.57
CA LEU A 157 -9.07 -4.53 -8.14
C LEU A 157 -10.47 -3.95 -8.43
N ALA A 158 -10.62 -2.99 -9.35
CA ALA A 158 -11.93 -2.44 -9.71
C ALA A 158 -12.95 -3.50 -10.15
N HIS A 159 -12.48 -4.61 -10.74
CA HIS A 159 -13.31 -5.72 -11.21
C HIS A 159 -13.99 -6.54 -10.08
N ILE A 160 -13.51 -6.41 -8.84
CA ILE A 160 -14.10 -7.04 -7.66
C ILE A 160 -14.59 -6.02 -6.62
N ALA A 161 -14.37 -4.73 -6.87
CA ALA A 161 -14.75 -3.68 -5.94
C ALA A 161 -16.27 -3.47 -5.90
N ASP A 162 -16.79 -3.24 -4.69
CA ASP A 162 -18.17 -2.83 -4.46
C ASP A 162 -18.30 -1.31 -4.55
N TRP A 163 -17.24 -0.58 -4.15
CA TRP A 163 -17.17 0.87 -4.09
C TRP A 163 -15.85 1.42 -4.61
N MET A 164 -15.92 2.62 -5.16
CA MET A 164 -14.76 3.42 -5.53
C MET A 164 -14.74 4.72 -4.73
N PHE A 165 -13.61 5.06 -4.11
CA PHE A 165 -13.37 6.43 -3.68
C PHE A 165 -12.67 7.20 -4.80
N CYS A 166 -13.31 8.25 -5.27
CA CYS A 166 -13.00 8.89 -6.54
C CYS A 166 -12.74 10.39 -6.39
N LEU A 167 -11.68 10.89 -7.04
CA LEU A 167 -11.48 12.32 -7.23
C LEU A 167 -12.15 12.76 -8.54
N THR A 168 -12.99 13.78 -8.45
CA THR A 168 -13.76 14.32 -9.58
C THR A 168 -13.59 15.84 -9.67
N ARG A 169 -13.75 16.39 -10.88
CA ARG A 169 -13.74 17.81 -11.15
C ARG A 169 -15.16 18.37 -11.02
N THR A 170 -15.40 19.21 -10.05
CA THR A 170 -16.68 19.91 -9.84
C THR A 170 -16.61 21.38 -10.24
N SER A 171 -15.41 21.96 -10.31
CA SER A 171 -15.20 23.33 -10.79
C SER A 171 -13.86 23.45 -11.52
N ASP A 172 -13.82 24.28 -12.55
CA ASP A 172 -12.61 24.60 -13.34
C ASP A 172 -12.08 26.02 -13.03
N THR A 173 -12.61 26.65 -11.97
CA THR A 173 -12.18 27.99 -11.56
C THR A 173 -11.00 27.91 -10.59
N GLY A 174 -10.01 28.79 -10.74
CA GLY A 174 -8.86 28.88 -9.83
C GLY A 174 -7.69 27.96 -10.20
N LYS A 175 -6.97 27.48 -9.18
CA LYS A 175 -5.84 26.58 -9.38
C LYS A 175 -6.31 25.17 -9.70
N LYS A 176 -5.50 24.36 -10.38
CA LYS A 176 -5.82 22.95 -10.71
C LYS A 176 -6.23 22.10 -9.50
N GLN A 177 -5.70 22.42 -8.32
CA GLN A 177 -6.02 21.75 -7.06
C GLN A 177 -7.37 22.16 -6.46
N GLU A 178 -7.87 23.30 -6.85
CA GLU A 178 -9.20 23.80 -6.49
C GLU A 178 -10.24 23.18 -7.42
N GLY A 179 -11.47 23.03 -6.97
CA GLY A 179 -12.53 22.42 -7.78
C GLY A 179 -12.46 20.91 -7.90
N ILE A 180 -11.69 20.21 -7.05
CA ILE A 180 -11.68 18.76 -6.93
C ILE A 180 -12.53 18.34 -5.75
N THR A 181 -13.44 17.39 -5.97
CA THR A 181 -14.35 16.83 -4.96
C THR A 181 -14.10 15.33 -4.80
N PHE A 182 -14.25 14.85 -3.58
CA PHE A 182 -14.05 13.45 -3.21
C PHE A 182 -15.42 12.76 -3.09
N LEU A 183 -15.69 11.79 -3.97
CA LEU A 183 -16.96 11.06 -4.04
C LEU A 183 -16.77 9.58 -3.76
N LEU A 184 -17.77 8.97 -3.11
CA LEU A 184 -17.90 7.52 -2.95
C LEU A 184 -18.89 7.01 -4.00
N ILE A 185 -18.42 6.19 -4.94
CA ILE A 185 -19.19 5.74 -6.10
C ILE A 185 -19.45 4.24 -5.97
N PRO A 186 -20.72 3.77 -5.92
CA PRO A 186 -21.03 2.34 -6.04
C PRO A 186 -20.54 1.81 -7.39
N MET A 187 -19.86 0.66 -7.40
CA MET A 187 -19.31 0.10 -8.64
C MET A 187 -20.32 -0.73 -9.44
N LYS A 188 -21.36 -1.26 -8.77
CA LYS A 188 -22.38 -2.11 -9.39
C LYS A 188 -23.61 -1.28 -9.75
N GLN A 189 -23.49 -0.45 -10.79
CA GLN A 189 -24.57 0.36 -11.33
C GLN A 189 -24.38 0.64 -12.83
N ASP A 190 -25.45 1.03 -13.50
CA ASP A 190 -25.42 1.42 -14.90
C ASP A 190 -24.43 2.58 -15.13
N GLY A 191 -23.77 2.56 -16.29
CA GLY A 191 -22.77 3.57 -16.64
C GLY A 191 -21.36 3.30 -16.14
N ILE A 192 -21.11 2.26 -15.34
CA ILE A 192 -19.77 1.80 -14.96
C ILE A 192 -19.35 0.63 -15.85
N GLU A 193 -18.29 0.79 -16.60
CA GLU A 193 -17.64 -0.29 -17.37
C GLU A 193 -16.21 -0.49 -16.91
N VAL A 194 -15.87 -1.70 -16.46
CA VAL A 194 -14.53 -2.06 -15.98
C VAL A 194 -13.83 -2.91 -17.03
N LYS A 195 -12.69 -2.40 -17.57
CA LYS A 195 -11.86 -3.11 -18.56
C LYS A 195 -10.55 -3.57 -17.92
N PRO A 196 -10.16 -4.84 -18.10
CA PRO A 196 -8.92 -5.36 -17.56
C PRO A 196 -7.70 -4.74 -18.24
N ILE A 197 -6.64 -4.51 -17.46
CA ILE A 197 -5.30 -4.22 -17.96
C ILE A 197 -4.41 -5.37 -17.53
N ILE A 198 -3.90 -6.13 -18.50
CA ILE A 198 -2.92 -7.18 -18.22
C ILE A 198 -1.56 -6.52 -18.07
N THR A 199 -0.96 -6.67 -16.89
CA THR A 199 0.31 -6.05 -16.56
C THR A 199 1.49 -6.76 -17.22
N LEU A 200 2.66 -6.12 -17.20
CA LEU A 200 3.90 -6.72 -17.70
C LEU A 200 4.23 -8.06 -17.02
N GLY A 201 3.85 -8.22 -15.75
CA GLY A 201 3.99 -9.47 -14.99
C GLY A 201 2.96 -10.55 -15.33
N GLY A 202 2.05 -10.29 -16.29
CA GLY A 202 1.03 -11.24 -16.75
C GLY A 202 -0.23 -11.31 -15.89
N SER A 203 -0.31 -10.52 -14.83
CA SER A 203 -1.46 -10.52 -13.93
C SER A 203 -2.54 -9.51 -14.33
N HIS A 204 -3.80 -9.85 -14.02
CA HIS A 204 -4.93 -8.91 -14.03
C HIS A 204 -5.16 -8.40 -12.61
N SER A 205 -4.55 -7.29 -12.28
CA SER A 205 -4.74 -6.62 -10.97
C SER A 205 -5.25 -5.19 -11.10
N VAL A 206 -5.02 -4.55 -12.23
CA VAL A 206 -5.42 -3.17 -12.48
C VAL A 206 -6.37 -3.06 -13.66
N ASN A 207 -7.14 -1.99 -13.68
CA ASN A 207 -8.23 -1.82 -14.65
C ASN A 207 -8.29 -0.39 -15.16
N MET A 208 -8.93 -0.23 -16.32
CA MET A 208 -9.52 1.02 -16.78
C MET A 208 -11.00 1.01 -16.40
N VAL A 209 -11.51 2.10 -15.86
CA VAL A 209 -12.92 2.24 -15.49
C VAL A 209 -13.50 3.42 -16.23
N HIS A 210 -14.44 3.13 -17.13
CA HIS A 210 -15.24 4.13 -17.82
C HIS A 210 -16.48 4.46 -17.00
N ILE A 211 -16.77 5.74 -16.85
CA ILE A 211 -17.87 6.28 -16.05
C ILE A 211 -18.70 7.16 -16.98
N THR A 212 -19.92 6.78 -17.27
CA THR A 212 -20.81 7.47 -18.22
C THR A 212 -22.15 7.72 -17.56
N ASP A 213 -22.51 8.97 -17.34
CA ASP A 213 -23.75 9.45 -16.76
C ASP A 213 -24.12 8.76 -15.42
N VAL A 214 -23.11 8.44 -14.63
CA VAL A 214 -23.28 7.77 -13.33
C VAL A 214 -23.84 8.73 -12.30
N LYS A 215 -24.96 8.37 -11.68
CA LYS A 215 -25.61 9.15 -10.62
C LYS A 215 -25.00 8.80 -9.27
N VAL A 216 -24.44 9.80 -8.61
CA VAL A 216 -23.84 9.67 -7.27
C VAL A 216 -24.57 10.59 -6.29
N PRO A 217 -25.29 10.06 -5.30
CA PRO A 217 -26.01 10.88 -4.30
C PRO A 217 -25.08 11.87 -3.60
N VAL A 218 -25.60 13.06 -3.26
CA VAL A 218 -24.81 14.09 -2.57
C VAL A 218 -24.28 13.61 -1.21
N GLU A 219 -25.03 12.76 -0.52
CA GLU A 219 -24.59 12.14 0.74
C GLU A 219 -23.35 11.25 0.62
N ASN A 220 -22.97 10.86 -0.61
CA ASN A 220 -21.72 10.13 -0.88
C ASN A 220 -20.52 11.05 -1.13
N ARG A 221 -20.66 12.37 -0.99
CA ARG A 221 -19.56 13.32 -1.01
C ARG A 221 -18.90 13.37 0.35
N ILE A 222 -17.59 13.17 0.38
CA ILE A 222 -16.80 13.35 1.60
C ILE A 222 -16.47 14.82 1.78
N GLY A 223 -16.82 15.35 2.94
CA GLY A 223 -16.56 16.73 3.32
C GLY A 223 -17.20 17.75 2.38
N GLU A 224 -16.50 18.87 2.16
CA GLU A 224 -16.98 19.99 1.36
C GLU A 224 -16.68 19.79 -0.13
N GLU A 225 -17.58 20.29 -0.98
CA GLU A 225 -17.34 20.38 -2.42
C GLU A 225 -16.11 21.25 -2.71
N ASN A 226 -15.34 20.85 -3.73
CA ASN A 226 -14.09 21.52 -4.15
C ASN A 226 -12.92 21.43 -3.14
N LYS A 227 -13.04 20.67 -2.04
CA LYS A 227 -11.96 20.49 -1.03
C LYS A 227 -11.29 19.12 -1.09
N GLY A 228 -11.70 18.24 -2.00
CA GLY A 228 -11.23 16.86 -2.11
C GLY A 228 -9.72 16.71 -2.30
N TRP A 229 -9.04 17.72 -2.86
CA TRP A 229 -7.58 17.70 -2.98
C TRP A 229 -6.87 17.68 -1.63
N GLY A 230 -7.37 18.41 -0.64
CA GLY A 230 -6.85 18.39 0.73
C GLY A 230 -6.96 17.00 1.36
N TYR A 231 -8.11 16.36 1.19
CA TYR A 231 -8.38 15.02 1.70
C TYR A 231 -7.49 13.96 1.04
N ALA A 232 -7.33 14.05 -0.28
CA ALA A 232 -6.44 13.17 -1.03
C ALA A 232 -4.96 13.32 -0.62
N LYS A 233 -4.50 14.55 -0.32
CA LYS A 233 -3.12 14.79 0.16
C LYS A 233 -2.85 14.09 1.49
N GLY A 234 -3.77 14.14 2.43
CA GLY A 234 -3.68 13.44 3.71
C GLY A 234 -3.54 11.95 3.51
N LEU A 235 -4.41 11.35 2.67
CA LEU A 235 -4.35 9.93 2.31
C LEU A 235 -2.99 9.54 1.71
N LEU A 236 -2.51 10.29 0.71
CA LEU A 236 -1.26 10.00 0.02
C LEU A 236 -0.01 10.13 0.92
N ALA A 237 -0.06 10.95 1.98
CA ALA A 237 1.03 11.04 2.94
C ALA A 237 1.16 9.75 3.78
N HIS A 238 0.05 9.19 4.22
CA HIS A 238 0.02 7.92 4.95
C HIS A 238 0.36 6.70 4.08
N GLU A 239 -0.02 6.71 2.79
CA GLU A 239 0.29 5.63 1.85
C GLU A 239 1.79 5.43 1.65
N ARG A 240 2.57 6.51 1.56
CA ARG A 240 4.00 6.47 1.23
C ARG A 240 4.84 5.67 2.20
N THR A 241 4.58 5.75 3.50
CA THR A 241 5.30 4.97 4.52
C THR A 241 5.05 3.48 4.35
N GLY A 242 3.82 3.06 4.08
CA GLY A 242 3.48 1.66 3.79
C GLY A 242 4.11 1.11 2.51
N LEU A 243 4.31 1.96 1.48
CA LEU A 243 4.94 1.57 0.21
C LEU A 243 6.44 1.34 0.32
N ALA A 244 7.13 1.93 1.31
CA ALA A 244 8.54 1.67 1.55
C ALA A 244 8.81 0.18 1.84
N GLY A 245 7.90 -0.50 2.55
CA GLY A 245 7.87 -1.96 2.72
C GLY A 245 9.14 -2.51 3.37
N ILE A 246 9.71 -1.81 4.34
CA ILE A 246 11.02 -2.11 4.93
C ILE A 246 10.99 -3.46 5.64
N SER A 247 10.02 -3.68 6.53
CA SER A 247 9.87 -4.96 7.25
C SER A 247 9.75 -6.16 6.31
N ARG A 248 8.97 -6.01 5.24
CA ARG A 248 8.83 -7.05 4.20
C ARG A 248 10.13 -7.27 3.43
N SER A 249 10.90 -6.21 3.19
CA SER A 249 12.18 -6.29 2.49
C SER A 249 13.25 -6.99 3.34
N ILE A 250 13.24 -6.81 4.67
CA ILE A 250 14.10 -7.54 5.61
C ILE A 250 13.83 -9.04 5.49
N VAL A 251 12.56 -9.45 5.60
CA VAL A 251 12.17 -10.87 5.48
C VAL A 251 12.47 -11.43 4.09
N ALA A 252 12.25 -10.64 3.03
CA ALA A 252 12.58 -11.05 1.67
C ALA A 252 14.09 -11.27 1.48
N LEU A 253 14.92 -10.44 2.08
CA LEU A 253 16.39 -10.60 2.06
C LEU A 253 16.83 -11.85 2.82
N GLU A 254 16.28 -12.11 4.00
CA GLU A 254 16.53 -13.34 4.76
C GLU A 254 16.16 -14.59 3.95
N ASN A 255 15.01 -14.57 3.29
CA ASN A 255 14.55 -15.65 2.43
C ASN A 255 15.46 -15.83 1.20
N LEU A 256 15.87 -14.73 0.58
CA LEU A 256 16.80 -14.77 -0.56
C LEU A 256 18.14 -15.38 -0.17
N LYS A 257 18.70 -15.04 1.01
CA LYS A 257 19.93 -15.67 1.52
C LYS A 257 19.77 -17.17 1.70
N LYS A 258 18.66 -17.63 2.29
CA LYS A 258 18.34 -19.07 2.45
C LYS A 258 18.22 -19.77 1.11
N GLN A 259 17.47 -19.18 0.17
CA GLN A 259 17.27 -19.70 -1.18
C GLN A 259 18.59 -19.81 -1.93
N ALA A 260 19.41 -18.76 -1.96
CA ALA A 260 20.70 -18.73 -2.61
C ALA A 260 21.68 -19.75 -1.98
N GLY A 261 21.63 -19.95 -0.65
CA GLY A 261 22.37 -20.99 0.05
C GLY A 261 22.00 -22.40 -0.37
N SER A 262 20.77 -22.62 -0.88
CA SER A 262 20.34 -23.92 -1.40
C SER A 262 20.71 -24.17 -2.87
N VAL A 263 21.10 -23.12 -3.60
CA VAL A 263 21.49 -23.22 -5.01
C VAL A 263 22.94 -23.67 -5.13
N LYS A 264 23.16 -24.90 -5.58
CA LYS A 264 24.50 -25.46 -5.75
C LYS A 264 25.31 -24.75 -6.84
N ARG A 265 26.58 -24.45 -6.54
CA ARG A 265 27.59 -23.88 -7.43
C ARG A 265 28.94 -24.53 -7.15
N GLY A 266 29.42 -25.34 -8.09
CA GLY A 266 30.64 -26.12 -7.88
C GLY A 266 30.58 -26.96 -6.60
N ASN A 267 31.55 -26.76 -5.69
CA ASN A 267 31.61 -27.43 -4.39
C ASN A 267 30.84 -26.69 -3.27
N GLY A 268 30.24 -25.53 -3.56
CA GLY A 268 29.53 -24.70 -2.60
C GLY A 268 28.12 -24.32 -3.07
N SER A 269 27.67 -23.16 -2.64
CA SER A 269 26.39 -22.57 -2.96
C SER A 269 26.56 -21.23 -3.71
N LEU A 270 25.46 -20.68 -4.23
CA LEU A 270 25.48 -19.34 -4.82
C LEU A 270 25.89 -18.27 -3.81
N MET A 271 25.61 -18.46 -2.52
CA MET A 271 26.05 -17.54 -1.44
C MET A 271 27.56 -17.53 -1.21
N ASP A 272 28.28 -18.53 -1.72
CA ASP A 272 29.75 -18.59 -1.62
C ASP A 272 30.43 -17.88 -2.80
N GLU A 273 29.66 -17.53 -3.86
CA GLU A 273 30.19 -16.77 -4.99
C GLU A 273 30.46 -15.31 -4.60
N PRO A 274 31.72 -14.81 -4.72
CA PRO A 274 32.08 -13.47 -4.25
C PRO A 274 31.25 -12.35 -4.84
N THR A 275 30.91 -12.44 -6.12
CA THR A 275 30.09 -11.43 -6.83
C THR A 275 28.66 -11.37 -6.35
N PHE A 276 28.03 -12.52 -6.08
CA PHE A 276 26.67 -12.58 -5.55
C PHE A 276 26.63 -12.13 -4.08
N LYS A 277 27.59 -12.59 -3.29
CA LYS A 277 27.77 -12.19 -1.89
C LYS A 277 27.94 -10.68 -1.73
N LEU A 278 28.70 -10.04 -2.62
CA LEU A 278 28.87 -8.58 -2.62
C LEU A 278 27.53 -7.87 -2.88
N LYS A 279 26.75 -8.32 -3.87
CA LYS A 279 25.41 -7.75 -4.17
C LYS A 279 24.46 -7.85 -2.98
N ILE A 280 24.50 -8.97 -2.25
CA ILE A 280 23.72 -9.16 -1.02
C ILE A 280 24.18 -8.19 0.07
N ALA A 281 25.49 -8.05 0.29
CA ALA A 281 26.04 -7.15 1.30
C ALA A 281 25.70 -5.67 1.03
N GLU A 282 25.81 -5.23 -0.22
CA GLU A 282 25.38 -3.88 -0.63
C GLU A 282 23.89 -3.63 -0.38
N LEU A 283 23.05 -4.62 -0.71
CA LEU A 283 21.62 -4.51 -0.49
C LEU A 283 21.26 -4.49 1.00
N GLU A 284 21.96 -5.27 1.81
CA GLU A 284 21.81 -5.30 3.26
C GLU A 284 22.21 -3.97 3.91
N ALA A 285 23.31 -3.36 3.46
CA ALA A 285 23.75 -2.04 3.93
C ALA A 285 22.71 -0.95 3.58
N ASP A 286 22.19 -0.94 2.34
CA ASP A 286 21.15 -0.01 1.92
C ASP A 286 19.85 -0.20 2.74
N LEU A 287 19.44 -1.44 2.97
CA LEU A 287 18.23 -1.77 3.74
C LEU A 287 18.37 -1.33 5.20
N MET A 288 19.53 -1.58 5.81
CA MET A 288 19.82 -1.11 7.16
C MET A 288 19.76 0.43 7.25
N ALA A 289 20.32 1.15 6.29
CA ALA A 289 20.26 2.61 6.26
C ALA A 289 18.83 3.15 6.17
N VAL A 290 17.98 2.50 5.40
CA VAL A 290 16.57 2.89 5.27
C VAL A 290 15.76 2.52 6.52
N GLU A 291 16.04 1.39 7.16
CA GLU A 291 15.45 0.98 8.44
C GLU A 291 15.75 2.00 9.55
N TYR A 292 17.00 2.43 9.67
CA TYR A 292 17.37 3.49 10.62
C TYR A 292 16.70 4.83 10.30
N THR A 293 16.46 5.13 9.03
CA THR A 293 15.71 6.33 8.62
C THR A 293 14.25 6.22 9.05
N GLU A 294 13.62 5.04 8.92
CA GLU A 294 12.27 4.77 9.40
C GLU A 294 12.17 4.93 10.92
N LEU A 295 13.08 4.29 11.67
CA LEU A 295 13.13 4.39 13.14
C LEU A 295 13.29 5.85 13.61
N ARG A 296 14.08 6.67 12.91
CA ARG A 296 14.19 8.10 13.19
C ARG A 296 12.88 8.85 12.96
N SER A 297 12.17 8.52 11.88
CA SER A 297 10.85 9.11 11.58
C SER A 297 9.81 8.71 12.63
N LEU A 298 9.85 7.46 13.09
CA LEU A 298 8.98 6.97 14.17
C LEU A 298 9.28 7.65 15.51
N ALA A 299 10.56 7.82 15.87
CA ALA A 299 10.96 8.54 17.08
C ALA A 299 10.51 10.01 17.04
N SER A 300 10.57 10.66 15.88
CA SER A 300 10.06 12.01 15.68
C SER A 300 8.53 12.07 15.85
N ALA A 301 7.80 11.12 15.28
CA ALA A 301 6.36 11.03 15.42
C ALA A 301 5.94 10.75 16.88
N ALA A 302 6.67 9.90 17.62
CA ALA A 302 6.46 9.67 19.04
C ALA A 302 6.63 10.92 19.90
N SER A 303 7.43 11.90 19.43
CA SER A 303 7.61 13.20 20.05
C SER A 303 6.55 14.25 19.61
N GLY A 304 5.50 13.82 18.91
CA GLY A 304 4.40 14.70 18.46
C GLY A 304 4.65 15.49 17.19
N ASN A 305 5.73 15.19 16.45
CA ASN A 305 5.98 15.85 15.16
C ASN A 305 5.20 15.16 14.04
N GLU A 306 4.69 15.95 13.09
CA GLU A 306 4.11 15.41 11.87
C GLU A 306 5.18 14.73 10.99
N PRO A 307 4.80 13.69 10.20
CA PRO A 307 5.70 13.07 9.25
C PRO A 307 6.27 14.08 8.26
N GLY A 308 7.58 14.20 8.24
CA GLY A 308 8.30 15.12 7.38
C GLY A 308 8.49 14.61 5.93
N PRO A 309 9.30 15.33 5.13
CA PRO A 309 9.63 14.93 3.77
C PRO A 309 10.49 13.65 3.70
N GLU A 310 10.96 13.13 4.84
CA GLU A 310 11.66 11.84 4.97
C GLU A 310 10.82 10.68 4.42
N SER A 311 9.50 10.75 4.51
CA SER A 311 8.59 9.77 3.89
C SER A 311 8.84 9.58 2.39
N SER A 312 9.27 10.65 1.70
CA SER A 312 9.67 10.58 0.28
C SER A 312 11.01 9.85 0.09
N ILE A 313 11.96 9.99 1.02
CA ILE A 313 13.23 9.23 1.00
C ILE A 313 12.96 7.75 1.24
N LEU A 314 12.13 7.44 2.24
CA LEU A 314 11.72 6.06 2.55
C LEU A 314 11.08 5.38 1.33
N LYS A 315 10.10 6.05 0.70
CA LYS A 315 9.44 5.53 -0.50
C LYS A 315 10.44 5.32 -1.65
N LEU A 316 11.28 6.30 -1.94
CA LEU A 316 12.25 6.24 -3.02
C LEU A 316 13.20 5.06 -2.83
N LYS A 317 13.87 4.99 -1.68
CA LYS A 317 14.86 3.96 -1.38
C LYS A 317 14.24 2.59 -1.15
N GLY A 318 13.12 2.51 -0.44
CA GLY A 318 12.41 1.26 -0.22
C GLY A 318 11.99 0.59 -1.52
N THR A 319 11.46 1.35 -2.48
CA THR A 319 11.07 0.78 -3.79
C THR A 319 12.26 0.37 -4.66
N GLU A 320 13.39 1.08 -4.59
CA GLU A 320 14.65 0.67 -5.24
C GLU A 320 15.18 -0.65 -4.65
N ILE A 321 15.16 -0.80 -3.33
CA ILE A 321 15.54 -2.03 -2.61
C ILE A 321 14.63 -3.19 -3.01
N GLN A 322 13.31 -2.99 -3.03
CA GLN A 322 12.37 -4.01 -3.46
C GLN A 322 12.64 -4.49 -4.90
N GLN A 323 12.97 -3.58 -5.82
CA GLN A 323 13.34 -3.95 -7.19
C GLN A 323 14.65 -4.73 -7.26
N ARG A 324 15.65 -4.37 -6.44
CA ARG A 324 16.92 -5.11 -6.34
C ARG A 324 16.71 -6.50 -5.74
N LEU A 325 15.89 -6.65 -4.72
CA LEU A 325 15.49 -7.94 -4.15
C LEU A 325 14.88 -8.85 -5.20
N GLN A 326 13.91 -8.36 -5.97
CA GLN A 326 13.29 -9.15 -7.05
C GLN A 326 14.30 -9.55 -8.13
N ARG A 327 15.21 -8.65 -8.49
CA ARG A 327 16.28 -8.95 -9.44
C ARG A 327 17.22 -10.04 -8.93
N LEU A 328 17.65 -9.97 -7.67
CA LEU A 328 18.53 -10.97 -7.08
C LEU A 328 17.85 -12.31 -6.86
N THR A 329 16.54 -12.31 -6.54
CA THR A 329 15.72 -13.53 -6.50
C THR A 329 15.66 -14.21 -7.87
N MET A 330 15.46 -13.43 -8.93
CA MET A 330 15.50 -13.92 -10.30
C MET A 330 16.88 -14.47 -10.67
N GLU A 331 17.96 -13.78 -10.30
CA GLU A 331 19.33 -14.22 -10.52
C GLU A 331 19.64 -15.52 -9.77
N ALA A 332 19.17 -15.65 -8.52
CA ALA A 332 19.32 -16.89 -7.74
C ALA A 332 18.58 -18.08 -8.37
N GLY A 333 17.41 -17.86 -8.96
CA GLY A 333 16.66 -18.87 -9.68
C GLY A 333 17.30 -19.28 -11.02
N GLY A 334 18.21 -18.46 -11.56
CA GLY A 334 18.90 -18.69 -12.83
C GLY A 334 17.94 -18.93 -13.99
N ILE A 335 18.23 -19.93 -14.82
CA ILE A 335 17.40 -20.28 -15.98
C ILE A 335 15.95 -20.63 -15.60
N TYR A 336 15.72 -21.16 -14.41
CA TYR A 336 14.38 -21.51 -13.94
C TYR A 336 13.48 -20.29 -13.69
N SER A 337 14.05 -19.13 -13.41
CA SER A 337 13.28 -17.89 -13.30
C SER A 337 12.69 -17.43 -14.62
N SER A 338 13.25 -17.87 -15.75
CA SER A 338 12.73 -17.56 -17.10
C SER A 338 11.56 -18.46 -17.52
N ALA A 339 11.29 -19.53 -16.78
CA ALA A 339 10.17 -20.45 -17.05
C ALA A 339 8.83 -19.85 -16.61
N TRP A 340 8.53 -18.66 -17.08
CA TRP A 340 7.34 -17.89 -16.71
C TRP A 340 6.05 -18.60 -17.11
N GLY A 341 5.11 -18.71 -16.18
CA GLY A 341 3.83 -19.40 -16.38
C GLY A 341 3.89 -20.93 -16.30
N MET A 342 5.07 -21.52 -16.07
CA MET A 342 5.25 -22.96 -15.92
C MET A 342 5.30 -23.35 -14.44
N SER A 343 4.26 -24.03 -13.96
CA SER A 343 4.11 -24.34 -12.53
C SER A 343 5.06 -25.42 -11.98
N ASN A 344 5.66 -26.26 -12.84
CA ASN A 344 6.41 -27.44 -12.42
C ASN A 344 7.89 -27.45 -12.85
N VAL A 345 8.45 -26.29 -13.23
CA VAL A 345 9.84 -26.18 -13.69
C VAL A 345 10.68 -25.47 -12.62
N GLY A 346 11.74 -26.14 -12.16
CA GLY A 346 12.70 -25.60 -11.20
C GLY A 346 12.19 -25.50 -9.76
N PRO A 347 13.00 -24.90 -8.88
CA PRO A 347 12.67 -24.73 -7.48
C PRO A 347 11.49 -23.74 -7.31
N SER A 348 10.70 -23.92 -6.25
CA SER A 348 9.47 -23.16 -6.01
C SER A 348 9.69 -21.65 -5.99
N PHE A 349 10.78 -21.16 -5.39
CA PHE A 349 11.09 -19.72 -5.29
C PHE A 349 11.40 -19.10 -6.66
N ALA A 350 11.93 -19.87 -7.63
CA ALA A 350 12.24 -19.39 -8.97
C ALA A 350 11.00 -19.17 -9.84
N ARG A 351 9.90 -19.89 -9.56
CA ARG A 351 8.67 -19.87 -10.39
C ARG A 351 8.01 -18.50 -10.45
N SER A 352 8.05 -17.75 -9.37
CA SER A 352 7.52 -16.38 -9.28
C SER A 352 8.56 -15.30 -9.64
N GLY A 353 9.81 -15.69 -9.87
CA GLY A 353 10.93 -14.75 -10.02
C GLY A 353 10.72 -13.75 -11.15
N MET A 354 10.40 -14.23 -12.37
CA MET A 354 10.18 -13.35 -13.53
C MET A 354 8.94 -12.46 -13.35
N SER A 355 7.81 -13.04 -12.91
CA SER A 355 6.57 -12.28 -12.68
C SER A 355 6.78 -11.20 -11.60
N GLY A 356 7.44 -11.55 -10.49
CA GLY A 356 7.79 -10.60 -9.43
C GLY A 356 8.72 -9.48 -9.93
N TYR A 357 9.76 -9.84 -10.69
CA TYR A 357 10.67 -8.88 -11.30
C TYR A 357 9.94 -7.90 -12.23
N LEU A 358 9.12 -8.38 -13.14
CA LEU A 358 8.37 -7.55 -14.09
C LEU A 358 7.33 -6.67 -13.36
N SER A 359 6.58 -7.21 -12.42
CA SER A 359 5.58 -6.47 -11.64
C SER A 359 6.23 -5.39 -10.78
N SER A 360 7.43 -5.62 -10.24
CA SER A 360 8.14 -4.65 -9.42
C SER A 360 8.56 -3.38 -10.16
N ARG A 361 8.56 -3.38 -11.50
CA ARG A 361 8.88 -2.17 -12.30
C ARG A 361 7.91 -1.02 -12.00
N ALA A 362 6.69 -1.33 -11.61
CA ALA A 362 5.69 -0.33 -11.25
C ALA A 362 5.95 0.33 -9.86
N PHE A 363 6.76 -0.27 -8.98
CA PHE A 363 6.98 0.20 -7.61
C PHE A 363 7.58 1.62 -7.55
N THR A 364 8.44 1.97 -8.50
CA THR A 364 9.02 3.31 -8.61
C THR A 364 8.13 4.30 -9.36
N ILE A 365 6.94 3.88 -9.79
CA ILE A 365 6.00 4.69 -10.57
C ILE A 365 4.76 5.04 -9.73
N TYR A 366 4.05 4.04 -9.20
CA TYR A 366 2.83 4.29 -8.44
C TYR A 366 3.12 4.88 -7.04
N GLY A 367 2.09 5.43 -6.39
CA GLY A 367 2.24 6.07 -5.07
C GLY A 367 3.18 7.29 -5.09
N GLY A 368 3.30 7.97 -6.24
CA GLY A 368 4.22 9.05 -6.52
C GLY A 368 5.54 8.56 -7.14
N ALA A 369 5.75 8.87 -8.42
CA ALA A 369 6.92 8.46 -9.17
C ALA A 369 8.24 8.92 -8.51
N SER A 370 9.34 8.18 -8.76
CA SER A 370 10.66 8.51 -8.21
C SER A 370 11.07 9.95 -8.47
N GLU A 371 10.72 10.50 -9.64
CA GLU A 371 10.98 11.89 -10.03
C GLU A 371 10.23 12.87 -9.14
N VAL A 372 8.95 12.58 -8.84
CA VAL A 372 8.13 13.39 -7.92
C VAL A 372 8.70 13.34 -6.50
N GLN A 373 9.13 12.15 -6.03
CA GLN A 373 9.74 12.02 -4.70
C GLN A 373 11.07 12.78 -4.61
N LYS A 374 11.92 12.72 -5.64
CA LYS A 374 13.15 13.51 -5.73
C LYS A 374 12.88 15.02 -5.71
N ASP A 375 11.84 15.47 -6.42
CA ASP A 375 11.39 16.88 -6.40
C ASP A 375 10.98 17.32 -4.97
N VAL A 376 10.24 16.48 -4.24
CA VAL A 376 9.83 16.75 -2.85
C VAL A 376 11.06 16.87 -1.94
N VAL A 377 12.00 15.93 -2.05
CA VAL A 377 13.27 15.94 -1.29
C VAL A 377 14.08 17.18 -1.62
N ALA A 378 14.26 17.49 -2.91
CA ALA A 378 15.03 18.64 -3.38
C ALA A 378 14.48 19.97 -2.77
N LYS A 379 13.15 20.13 -2.79
CA LYS A 379 12.50 21.35 -2.30
C LYS A 379 12.46 21.45 -0.79
N ASN A 380 12.05 20.36 -0.12
CA ASN A 380 11.66 20.42 1.30
C ASN A 380 12.79 19.96 2.24
N VAL A 381 13.75 19.17 1.77
CA VAL A 381 14.91 18.73 2.56
C VAL A 381 16.13 19.57 2.22
N LEU A 382 16.42 19.76 0.93
CA LEU A 382 17.62 20.47 0.47
C LEU A 382 17.42 21.97 0.25
N GLY A 383 16.17 22.46 0.31
CA GLY A 383 15.85 23.89 0.10
C GLY A 383 16.14 24.40 -1.32
N LEU A 384 16.28 23.49 -2.28
CA LEU A 384 16.54 23.84 -3.69
C LEU A 384 15.28 24.45 -4.31
N LYS A 385 15.39 25.69 -4.76
CA LYS A 385 14.33 26.35 -5.55
C LYS A 385 14.47 25.96 -7.03
N LYS A 386 13.32 25.85 -7.71
CA LYS A 386 13.32 25.76 -9.19
C LYS A 386 13.81 27.07 -9.78
#